data_8385b716d6c287a42da60b06fade0dd1
#
_entry.id   8385b716d6c287a42da60b06fade0dd1
#
_cell.length_a   1.000
_cell.length_b   1.000
_cell.length_c   1.000
_cell.angle_alpha   90.00
_cell.angle_beta   90.00
_cell.angle_gamma   90.00
#
_symmetry.space_group_name_H-M   'P 1'
#
loop_
_entity.id
_entity.type
_entity.pdbx_description
1 polymer ?
#
loop_
_entity_poly.entity_id
_entity_poly.type
_entity_poly.pdbx_seq_one_letter_code
_entity_poly.pdbx_strand_id
1 'polypeptide(L)'
;MLLAHQGVDHEDTVYTMEGSVTWFEDHKLNMGLDFPNLPYYVDGDLKLTQSMAILRHLGREHGLYGQDNKEASKIDMIMDLAGDMRLGLARLAYNPDFVRNLEKSNFRVDKINL
;
A
#
# COMPACT_ATOMS: atom_id res chain seq x y z
N MET A 1 8.41 -4.65 -1.58
CA MET A 1 8.79 -4.35 -2.98
C MET A 1 9.86 -3.27 -3.07
N LEU A 2 9.74 -2.04 -2.50
CA LEU A 2 10.78 -1.00 -2.59
C LEU A 2 12.05 -1.44 -1.88
N LEU A 3 11.97 -1.91 -0.64
CA LEU A 3 13.13 -2.41 0.12
C LEU A 3 13.83 -3.56 -0.61
N ALA A 4 13.07 -4.52 -1.13
CA ALA A 4 13.63 -5.62 -1.94
C ALA A 4 14.32 -5.13 -3.20
N HIS A 5 13.78 -4.10 -3.88
CA HIS A 5 14.42 -3.47 -5.04
C HIS A 5 15.76 -2.81 -4.67
N GLN A 6 15.85 -2.23 -3.48
CA GLN A 6 17.08 -1.61 -2.97
C GLN A 6 18.05 -2.62 -2.33
N GLY A 7 17.68 -3.91 -2.26
CA GLY A 7 18.52 -4.92 -1.61
C GLY A 7 18.62 -4.74 -0.09
N VAL A 8 17.67 -4.04 0.52
CA VAL A 8 17.61 -3.83 1.97
C VAL A 8 17.00 -5.06 2.63
N ASP A 9 17.71 -5.60 3.61
CA ASP A 9 17.20 -6.70 4.43
C ASP A 9 16.04 -6.23 5.28
N HIS A 10 14.94 -6.97 5.29
CA HIS A 10 13.71 -6.59 5.98
C HIS A 10 12.87 -7.81 6.33
N GLU A 11 12.06 -7.68 7.35
CA GLU A 11 11.08 -8.68 7.77
C GLU A 11 9.67 -8.25 7.34
N ASP A 12 8.95 -9.17 6.70
CA ASP A 12 7.55 -8.98 6.35
C ASP A 12 6.65 -9.72 7.35
N THR A 13 5.88 -8.96 8.13
CA THR A 13 4.86 -9.52 9.03
C THR A 13 3.51 -9.58 8.30
N VAL A 14 3.03 -10.80 8.07
CA VAL A 14 1.74 -11.04 7.42
C VAL A 14 0.68 -11.40 8.45
N TYR A 15 -0.40 -10.67 8.49
CA TYR A 15 -1.57 -10.97 9.33
C TYR A 15 -2.62 -11.73 8.53
N THR A 16 -3.08 -12.84 9.09
CA THR A 16 -4.18 -13.64 8.53
C THR A 16 -5.36 -13.65 9.48
N MET A 17 -6.54 -13.96 8.97
CA MET A 17 -7.76 -14.07 9.80
C MET A 17 -7.76 -15.30 10.71
N GLU A 18 -6.91 -16.27 10.44
CA GLU A 18 -6.83 -17.56 11.14
C GLU A 18 -5.51 -17.73 11.93
N GLY A 19 -4.70 -16.67 12.01
CA GLY A 19 -3.40 -16.71 12.70
C GLY A 19 -3.53 -16.68 14.23
N SER A 20 -2.50 -17.20 14.93
CA SER A 20 -2.38 -17.11 16.39
C SER A 20 -2.17 -15.68 16.89
N VAL A 21 -1.71 -14.78 16.02
CA VAL A 21 -1.53 -13.35 16.29
C VAL A 21 -2.38 -12.57 15.30
N THR A 22 -3.33 -11.81 15.80
CA THR A 22 -4.21 -11.01 14.97
C THR A 22 -3.82 -9.54 15.02
N TRP A 23 -4.01 -8.85 13.90
CA TRP A 23 -3.80 -7.42 13.87
C TRP A 23 -4.69 -6.67 14.88
N PHE A 24 -5.97 -7.04 14.93
CA PHE A 24 -6.95 -6.30 15.72
C PHE A 24 -6.82 -6.52 17.22
N GLU A 25 -6.51 -7.73 17.64
CA GLU A 25 -6.51 -8.11 19.06
C GLU A 25 -5.15 -7.90 19.70
N ASP A 26 -4.07 -8.22 18.99
CA ASP A 26 -2.74 -8.26 19.59
C ASP A 26 -1.91 -7.01 19.31
N HIS A 27 -1.91 -6.51 18.08
CA HIS A 27 -0.94 -5.52 17.64
C HIS A 27 -1.48 -4.11 17.46
N LYS A 28 -2.69 -3.94 16.95
CA LYS A 28 -3.22 -2.64 16.53
C LYS A 28 -3.06 -1.52 17.56
N LEU A 29 -3.34 -1.81 18.83
CA LEU A 29 -3.28 -0.82 19.92
C LEU A 29 -2.00 -0.93 20.76
N ASN A 30 -1.21 -1.99 20.59
CA ASN A 30 -0.07 -2.30 21.44
C ASN A 30 1.29 -1.95 20.84
N MET A 31 1.35 -1.58 19.55
CA MET A 31 2.60 -1.24 18.86
C MET A 31 3.06 0.20 19.06
N GLY A 32 2.27 1.06 19.69
CA GLY A 32 2.59 2.47 19.86
C GLY A 32 2.63 3.26 18.56
N LEU A 33 1.72 2.94 17.64
CA LEU A 33 1.53 3.67 16.39
C LEU A 33 0.59 4.85 16.62
N ASP A 34 0.92 6.04 16.12
CA ASP A 34 0.08 7.24 16.25
C ASP A 34 -1.29 7.07 15.59
N PHE A 35 -1.32 6.43 14.43
CA PHE A 35 -2.53 6.13 13.66
C PHE A 35 -2.55 4.65 13.29
N PRO A 36 -2.94 3.74 14.21
CA PRO A 36 -2.83 2.30 14.01
C PRO A 36 -3.60 1.79 12.79
N ASN A 37 -2.87 1.37 11.76
CA ASN A 37 -3.42 0.83 10.52
C ASN A 37 -2.39 -0.04 9.79
N LEU A 38 -2.85 -0.85 8.83
CA LEU A 38 -2.02 -1.59 7.89
C LEU A 38 -1.98 -0.88 6.51
N PRO A 39 -0.83 -0.85 5.84
CA PRO A 39 0.47 -1.32 6.32
C PRO A 39 1.08 -0.41 7.38
N TYR A 40 2.01 -0.95 8.16
CA TYR A 40 2.91 -0.17 9.01
C TYR A 40 4.37 -0.44 8.63
N TYR A 41 5.26 0.44 9.06
CA TYR A 41 6.71 0.33 8.93
C TYR A 41 7.36 0.69 10.27
N VAL A 42 8.35 -0.09 10.69
CA VAL A 42 9.11 0.14 11.91
C VAL A 42 10.60 0.04 11.58
N ASP A 43 11.36 1.05 11.98
CA ASP A 43 12.82 1.08 11.88
C ASP A 43 13.38 1.80 13.10
N GLY A 44 13.95 1.04 14.02
CA GLY A 44 14.35 1.55 15.34
C GLY A 44 13.19 2.20 16.07
N ASP A 45 13.32 3.49 16.37
CA ASP A 45 12.29 4.27 17.06
C ASP A 45 11.23 4.85 16.11
N LEU A 46 11.48 4.81 14.80
CA LEU A 46 10.53 5.31 13.81
C LEU A 46 9.41 4.30 13.58
N LYS A 47 8.18 4.77 13.71
CA LYS A 47 6.98 3.98 13.42
C LYS A 47 6.05 4.77 12.51
N LEU A 48 5.78 4.24 11.34
CA LEU A 48 4.94 4.89 10.33
C LEU A 48 3.76 4.01 9.95
N THR A 49 2.65 4.65 9.69
CA THR A 49 1.50 4.08 8.99
C THR A 49 1.19 4.91 7.74
N GLN A 50 0.16 4.54 6.99
CA GLN A 50 -0.19 5.13 5.70
C GLN A 50 0.80 4.78 4.58
N SER A 51 0.38 3.92 3.67
CA SER A 51 1.24 3.36 2.61
C SER A 51 2.01 4.42 1.81
N MET A 52 1.37 5.56 1.50
CA MET A 52 2.01 6.63 0.74
C MET A 52 3.04 7.40 1.57
N ALA A 53 2.82 7.55 2.89
CA ALA A 53 3.81 8.16 3.79
C ALA A 53 5.04 7.26 3.94
N ILE A 54 4.84 5.95 4.10
CA ILE A 54 5.91 4.95 4.15
C ILE A 54 6.74 4.98 2.86
N LEU A 55 6.08 4.97 1.69
CA LEU A 55 6.78 5.02 0.40
C LEU A 55 7.58 6.31 0.21
N ARG A 56 7.04 7.46 0.63
CA ARG A 56 7.76 8.74 0.57
C ARG A 56 8.97 8.75 1.50
N HIS A 57 8.83 8.21 2.71
CA HIS A 57 9.95 8.07 3.65
C HIS A 57 11.05 7.20 3.03
N LEU A 58 10.72 5.98 2.63
CA LEU A 58 11.69 5.06 2.02
C LEU A 58 12.31 5.62 0.73
N GLY A 59 11.52 6.33 -0.08
CA GLY A 59 12.03 7.00 -1.28
C GLY A 59 13.11 8.03 -0.96
N ARG A 60 12.94 8.81 0.10
CA ARG A 60 13.95 9.80 0.56
C ARG A 60 15.19 9.11 1.12
N GLU A 61 15.02 8.11 2.00
CA GLU A 61 16.12 7.37 2.62
C GLU A 61 17.02 6.67 1.59
N HIS A 62 16.44 6.21 0.50
CA HIS A 62 17.16 5.45 -0.54
C HIS A 62 17.46 6.26 -1.81
N GLY A 63 17.35 7.59 -1.77
CA GLY A 63 17.73 8.45 -2.90
C GLY A 63 16.82 8.33 -4.13
N LEU A 64 15.58 7.83 -3.94
CA LEU A 64 14.58 7.64 -5.00
C LEU A 64 13.56 8.78 -5.09
N TYR A 65 13.80 9.90 -4.38
CA TYR A 65 12.82 10.99 -4.25
C TYR A 65 13.19 12.25 -5.03
N GLY A 66 14.05 12.10 -6.05
CA GLY A 66 14.54 13.21 -6.87
C GLY A 66 15.76 13.92 -6.26
N GLN A 67 16.39 14.78 -7.06
CA GLN A 67 17.60 15.49 -6.70
C GLN A 67 17.31 16.90 -6.13
N ASP A 68 16.13 17.43 -6.40
CA ASP A 68 15.70 18.74 -5.95
C ASP A 68 14.18 18.78 -5.66
N ASN A 69 13.71 19.90 -5.15
CA ASN A 69 12.30 20.09 -4.81
C ASN A 69 11.36 20.01 -6.02
N LYS A 70 11.85 20.36 -7.22
CA LYS A 70 11.04 20.27 -8.44
C LYS A 70 10.80 18.82 -8.85
N GLU A 71 11.82 17.98 -8.74
CA GLU A 71 11.71 16.55 -9.01
C GLU A 71 10.85 15.87 -7.93
N ALA A 72 11.08 16.18 -6.67
CA ALA A 72 10.28 15.68 -5.55
C ALA A 72 8.79 16.00 -5.74
N SER A 73 8.45 17.23 -6.15
CA SER A 73 7.06 17.62 -6.41
C SER A 73 6.43 16.82 -7.55
N LYS A 74 7.19 16.48 -8.59
CA LYS A 74 6.68 15.62 -9.67
C LYS A 74 6.45 14.19 -9.21
N ILE A 75 7.32 13.68 -8.35
CA ILE A 75 7.17 12.34 -7.76
C ILE A 75 5.90 12.34 -6.89
N ASP A 76 5.70 13.35 -6.04
CA ASP A 76 4.49 13.48 -5.23
C ASP A 76 3.23 13.47 -6.10
N MET A 77 3.22 14.26 -7.16
CA MET A 77 2.08 14.32 -8.09
C MET A 77 1.76 12.95 -8.71
N ILE A 78 2.78 12.19 -9.12
CA ILE A 78 2.60 10.84 -9.68
C ILE A 78 2.12 9.86 -8.61
N MET A 79 2.68 9.94 -7.41
CA MET A 79 2.29 9.08 -6.29
C MET A 79 0.84 9.32 -5.88
N ASP A 80 0.40 10.57 -5.82
CA ASP A 80 -0.97 10.92 -5.46
C ASP A 80 -1.95 10.47 -6.56
N LEU A 81 -1.61 10.67 -7.84
CA LEU A 81 -2.39 10.14 -8.97
C LEU A 81 -2.53 8.61 -8.91
N ALA A 82 -1.45 7.90 -8.63
CA ALA A 82 -1.48 6.44 -8.46
C ALA A 82 -2.37 6.03 -7.26
N GLY A 83 -2.35 6.80 -6.18
CA GLY A 83 -3.22 6.63 -5.03
C GLY A 83 -4.70 6.78 -5.39
N ASP A 84 -5.05 7.80 -6.15
CA ASP A 84 -6.42 8.05 -6.62
C ASP A 84 -6.91 6.92 -7.53
N MET A 85 -6.07 6.48 -8.46
CA MET A 85 -6.38 5.34 -9.34
C MET A 85 -6.63 4.06 -8.54
N ARG A 86 -5.76 3.75 -7.56
CA ARG A 86 -5.91 2.60 -6.67
C ARG A 86 -7.23 2.67 -5.88
N LEU A 87 -7.55 3.84 -5.35
CA LEU A 87 -8.80 4.05 -4.61
C LEU A 87 -10.03 3.92 -5.51
N GLY A 88 -9.95 4.42 -6.74
CA GLY A 88 -10.99 4.24 -7.77
C GLY A 88 -11.24 2.76 -8.06
N LEU A 89 -10.19 1.98 -8.31
CA LEU A 89 -10.28 0.53 -8.53
C LEU A 89 -10.85 -0.21 -7.30
N ALA A 90 -10.39 0.16 -6.09
CA ALA A 90 -10.92 -0.45 -4.86
C ALA A 90 -12.42 -0.19 -4.70
N ARG A 91 -12.88 1.03 -4.95
CA ARG A 91 -14.32 1.37 -4.90
C ARG A 91 -15.14 0.56 -5.90
N LEU A 92 -14.61 0.32 -7.09
CA LEU A 92 -15.25 -0.55 -8.08
C LEU A 92 -15.28 -2.01 -7.62
N ALA A 93 -14.14 -2.54 -7.16
CA ALA A 93 -14.00 -3.94 -6.74
C ALA A 93 -14.89 -4.29 -5.53
N TYR A 94 -15.05 -3.34 -4.61
CA TYR A 94 -15.89 -3.52 -3.41
C TYR A 94 -17.36 -3.08 -3.61
N ASN A 95 -17.75 -2.65 -4.81
CA ASN A 95 -19.14 -2.29 -5.10
C ASN A 95 -19.94 -3.57 -5.47
N PRO A 96 -20.91 -3.98 -4.64
CA PRO A 96 -21.71 -5.18 -4.93
C PRO A 96 -22.46 -5.14 -6.27
N ASP A 97 -22.87 -3.94 -6.70
CA ASP A 97 -23.59 -3.77 -7.98
C ASP A 97 -22.65 -3.90 -9.18
N PHE A 98 -21.40 -3.48 -9.04
CA PHE A 98 -20.39 -3.65 -10.08
C PHE A 98 -20.11 -5.15 -10.32
N VAL A 99 -19.84 -5.91 -9.26
CA VAL A 99 -19.61 -7.36 -9.36
C VAL A 99 -20.81 -8.07 -9.98
N ARG A 100 -22.02 -7.76 -9.49
CA ARG A 100 -23.28 -8.34 -10.02
C ARG A 100 -23.52 -8.00 -11.49
N ASN A 101 -23.16 -6.82 -11.94
CA ASN A 101 -23.29 -6.38 -13.31
C ASN A 101 -22.24 -7.01 -14.23
N LEU A 102 -21.02 -7.25 -13.73
CA LEU A 102 -20.01 -8.03 -14.46
C LEU A 102 -20.48 -9.46 -14.71
N GLU A 103 -21.03 -10.12 -13.71
CA GLU A 103 -21.58 -11.48 -13.87
C GLU A 103 -22.73 -11.53 -14.90
N LYS A 104 -23.59 -10.52 -14.91
CA LYS A 104 -24.71 -10.42 -15.86
C LYS A 104 -24.26 -10.08 -17.30
N SER A 105 -23.14 -9.37 -17.45
CA SER A 105 -22.66 -8.91 -18.75
C SER A 105 -22.01 -10.00 -19.60
N ASN A 106 -21.86 -11.22 -19.09
CA ASN A 106 -21.10 -12.30 -19.75
C ASN A 106 -19.71 -11.83 -20.24
N PHE A 107 -19.08 -10.93 -19.51
CA PHE A 107 -17.74 -10.47 -19.81
C PHE A 107 -16.76 -11.62 -19.61
N ARG A 108 -16.49 -12.35 -20.69
CA ARG A 108 -15.47 -13.40 -20.72
C ARG A 108 -14.11 -12.72 -20.86
N VAL A 109 -13.28 -12.92 -19.87
CA VAL A 109 -11.87 -12.50 -19.86
C VAL A 109 -11.02 -13.31 -20.87
N ASP A 110 -11.61 -14.37 -21.45
CA ASP A 110 -10.96 -15.34 -22.35
C ASP A 110 -10.50 -14.74 -23.70
N LYS A 111 -10.73 -13.45 -23.97
CA LYS A 111 -10.36 -12.80 -25.22
C LYS A 111 -9.26 -11.74 -25.13
N ILE A 112 -8.57 -11.65 -24.00
CA ILE A 112 -7.34 -10.84 -23.94
C ILE A 112 -6.17 -11.77 -24.30
N ASN A 113 -5.93 -11.93 -25.59
CA ASN A 113 -4.64 -12.42 -26.07
C ASN A 113 -3.63 -11.27 -25.89
N LEU A 114 -2.77 -11.38 -24.88
CA LEU A 114 -1.55 -10.60 -24.74
C LEU A 114 -0.46 -11.23 -25.61
#